data_9b43e2b39df64e46508f92285e3b7931
#
_entry.id   9b43e2b39df64e46508f92285e3b7931
#
_cell.length_a   1.000
_cell.length_b   1.000
_cell.length_c   1.000
_cell.angle_alpha   90.00
_cell.angle_beta   90.00
_cell.angle_gamma   90.00
#
_symmetry.space_group_name_H-M   'P 1'
#
loop_
_entity.id
_entity.type
_entity.pdbx_description
1 polymer ?
#
loop_
_entity_poly.entity_id
_entity_poly.type
_entity_poly.pdbx_seq_one_letter_code
_entity_poly.pdbx_strand_id
1 'polypeptide(L)'
;MVVPDSCVPNSINRWNCRIGISGPKCHKLALSVEEKYIEPIDHPAEPASATYAWYVVGVLNLANISALVDRRVLTLMVEPLKQDFGISDVQVSLLIGISFSLFYTILGIPLARLADAGNRRNIIAVSIALWSLFTSICGMTKNYLQLFSARIGVGIGEAGLTPAAVSLISDYFPKQRRVMALAVFQMGIYMGAGIALITAALVIKLASVKAVWHFPVIGSLYPWQLVFFYIGLPGLLISLLILTIKEPLRKGLMYRQIASEGPREPVSVSFRDFLIYLYRHRSTFAYFYGGIALLTMVIFGFSAWVPTYFIRIHGWSTVQAGLTFGGCIAVFSSLGAIAGGKLSMFLAGKGFTDANPRVPMIAALALMPAIIAFVSMPTSTGAVLCLIPICFFGSFQIGAVPAALQEIVPNQMRAQAIAVNLFIVNLIGAGLGPFVVAIVTDYLFKDAQALPYSLLLTMPGVLCLSAVTLYAGLKYFRELKVILEIHPNNP
;
A
#
# COMPACT_ATOMS: atom_id res chain seq x y z
N MET A 1 34.08 45.89 30.51
CA MET A 1 33.14 46.67 29.72
C MET A 1 31.96 45.75 29.43
N VAL A 2 30.89 45.90 30.19
CA VAL A 2 29.67 45.07 30.12
C VAL A 2 28.76 45.73 29.08
N VAL A 3 28.32 44.98 28.05
CA VAL A 3 27.33 45.43 27.08
C VAL A 3 25.97 44.87 27.56
N PRO A 4 24.90 45.69 27.67
CA PRO A 4 23.62 45.24 28.18
C PRO A 4 22.80 44.49 27.09
N ASP A 5 22.22 43.37 27.52
CA ASP A 5 21.15 42.65 26.80
C ASP A 5 19.89 43.53 26.69
N SER A 6 19.60 44.01 25.49
CA SER A 6 18.22 44.44 25.17
C SER A 6 18.06 44.49 23.65
N CYS A 7 16.97 43.90 23.21
CA CYS A 7 16.35 43.88 21.87
C CYS A 7 16.49 42.61 21.06
N VAL A 8 15.79 41.57 21.50
CA VAL A 8 15.22 40.58 20.59
C VAL A 8 13.74 40.90 20.39
N PRO A 9 13.24 41.18 19.18
CA PRO A 9 11.81 41.47 18.98
C PRO A 9 11.00 40.16 19.02
N ASN A 10 10.21 39.97 20.06
CA ASN A 10 9.26 38.87 20.20
C ASN A 10 8.14 39.01 19.14
N SER A 11 8.11 38.10 18.16
CA SER A 11 7.14 38.06 17.07
C SER A 11 5.71 37.70 17.48
N ILE A 12 5.44 37.44 18.77
CA ILE A 12 4.13 37.09 19.31
C ILE A 12 3.20 38.31 19.49
N ASN A 13 3.74 39.50 19.58
CA ASN A 13 2.93 40.72 19.84
C ASN A 13 2.23 41.31 18.61
N ARG A 14 2.42 40.85 17.40
CA ARG A 14 1.76 41.36 16.18
C ARG A 14 0.34 40.79 15.90
N TRP A 15 -0.04 39.71 16.57
CA TRP A 15 -1.37 39.08 16.35
C TRP A 15 -2.46 39.57 17.28
N ASN A 16 -2.12 40.11 18.47
CA ASN A 16 -3.11 40.55 19.46
C ASN A 16 -3.67 41.97 19.22
N CYS A 17 -3.11 42.73 18.28
CA CYS A 17 -3.62 44.08 17.97
C CYS A 17 -4.83 44.13 17.02
N ARG A 18 -5.26 42.98 16.44
CA ARG A 18 -6.42 42.95 15.52
C ARG A 18 -7.75 42.48 16.14
N ILE A 19 -7.74 42.08 17.40
CA ILE A 19 -8.97 41.64 18.10
C ILE A 19 -9.11 42.44 19.41
N GLY A 20 -9.25 43.73 19.34
CA GLY A 20 -9.76 44.70 20.34
C GLY A 20 -9.96 44.27 21.81
N ILE A 21 -9.12 43.45 22.42
CA ILE A 21 -9.20 43.04 23.82
C ILE A 21 -7.94 43.53 24.54
N SER A 22 -8.01 44.74 25.06
CA SER A 22 -7.04 45.32 25.98
C SER A 22 -7.55 45.18 27.42
N GLY A 23 -6.89 44.33 28.23
CA GLY A 23 -7.20 44.21 29.65
C GLY A 23 -6.12 43.41 30.40
N PRO A 24 -5.88 43.71 31.70
CA PRO A 24 -4.81 43.08 32.48
C PRO A 24 -4.93 41.57 32.72
N LYS A 25 -5.95 40.93 32.21
CA LYS A 25 -6.13 39.47 32.23
C LYS A 25 -5.31 38.73 31.16
N CYS A 26 -4.83 39.40 30.11
CA CYS A 26 -3.96 38.78 29.09
C CYS A 26 -2.54 38.43 29.60
N HIS A 27 -2.03 39.16 30.60
CA HIS A 27 -0.69 38.91 31.13
C HIS A 27 -0.60 37.68 32.04
N LYS A 28 -1.74 37.22 32.59
CA LYS A 28 -1.75 35.98 33.42
C LYS A 28 -1.98 34.70 32.65
N LEU A 29 -2.42 34.76 31.40
CA LEU A 29 -2.55 33.55 30.53
C LEU A 29 -1.29 33.26 29.71
N ALA A 30 -0.34 34.19 29.64
CA ALA A 30 0.95 34.01 28.94
C ALA A 30 2.07 33.50 29.86
N LEU A 31 1.78 33.34 31.16
CA LEU A 31 2.76 32.81 32.11
C LEU A 31 2.66 31.28 32.18
N SER A 32 3.64 30.67 31.55
CA SER A 32 4.19 29.34 31.88
C SER A 32 3.28 28.14 31.70
N VAL A 33 3.19 27.66 30.51
CA VAL A 33 3.40 26.23 30.33
C VAL A 33 4.69 26.09 29.53
N GLU A 34 5.83 26.01 30.19
CA GLU A 34 7.02 25.41 29.61
C GLU A 34 6.66 23.96 29.26
N GLU A 35 6.32 23.71 28.02
CA GLU A 35 6.10 22.35 27.50
C GLU A 35 7.45 21.62 27.56
N LYS A 36 7.70 20.93 28.63
CA LYS A 36 8.89 20.10 28.78
C LYS A 36 8.62 18.77 28.11
N TYR A 37 9.14 18.60 26.91
CA TYR A 37 9.17 17.29 26.26
C TYR A 37 10.17 16.40 27.01
N ILE A 38 9.68 15.34 27.65
CA ILE A 38 10.52 14.37 28.31
C ILE A 38 10.80 13.25 27.30
N GLU A 39 12.07 12.95 27.08
CA GLU A 39 12.46 11.78 26.31
C GLU A 39 11.85 10.51 26.92
N PRO A 40 11.50 9.52 26.10
CA PRO A 40 10.91 8.28 26.58
C PRO A 40 11.88 7.63 27.57
N ILE A 41 11.38 7.31 28.75
CA ILE A 41 12.12 6.44 29.68
C ILE A 41 12.15 5.08 29.01
N ASP A 42 13.28 4.71 28.42
CA ASP A 42 13.55 3.35 27.97
C ASP A 42 13.59 2.45 29.22
N HIS A 43 12.43 1.89 29.60
CA HIS A 43 12.48 0.77 30.54
C HIS A 43 13.31 -0.32 29.89
N PRO A 44 14.34 -0.84 30.55
CA PRO A 44 15.13 -1.95 30.04
C PRO A 44 14.28 -3.23 30.09
N ALA A 45 13.36 -3.37 29.14
CA ALA A 45 12.78 -4.67 28.84
C ALA A 45 13.92 -5.50 28.25
N GLU A 46 14.18 -6.67 28.80
CA GLU A 46 15.16 -7.59 28.25
C GLU A 46 14.97 -7.69 26.74
N PRO A 47 15.97 -7.34 25.94
CA PRO A 47 15.82 -7.36 24.49
C PRO A 47 15.51 -8.80 24.08
N ALA A 48 14.40 -8.99 23.39
CA ALA A 48 14.11 -10.28 22.78
C ALA A 48 15.35 -10.74 21.99
N SER A 49 15.71 -12.03 22.08
CA SER A 49 16.90 -12.51 21.37
C SER A 49 16.77 -12.13 19.87
N ALA A 50 17.88 -11.78 19.24
CA ALA A 50 17.88 -11.38 17.81
C ALA A 50 17.23 -12.47 16.95
N THR A 51 17.45 -13.74 17.25
CA THR A 51 16.82 -14.88 16.57
C THR A 51 15.31 -14.85 16.68
N TYR A 52 14.77 -14.55 17.87
CA TYR A 52 13.34 -14.48 18.07
C TYR A 52 12.71 -13.29 17.34
N ALA A 53 13.37 -12.13 17.33
CA ALA A 53 12.90 -10.97 16.56
C ALA A 53 12.82 -11.27 15.05
N TRP A 54 13.78 -12.00 14.48
CA TRP A 54 13.75 -12.44 13.08
C TRP A 54 12.71 -13.53 12.82
N TYR A 55 12.45 -14.43 13.79
CA TYR A 55 11.33 -15.36 13.73
C TYR A 55 10.01 -14.62 13.58
N VAL A 56 9.78 -13.56 14.36
CA VAL A 56 8.58 -12.73 14.27
C VAL A 56 8.44 -12.11 12.87
N VAL A 57 9.52 -11.56 12.31
CA VAL A 57 9.51 -11.01 10.93
C VAL A 57 9.19 -12.11 9.92
N GLY A 58 9.73 -13.31 10.07
CA GLY A 58 9.45 -14.47 9.21
C GLY A 58 7.98 -14.86 9.23
N VAL A 59 7.37 -14.97 10.41
CA VAL A 59 5.95 -15.30 10.57
C VAL A 59 5.06 -14.21 9.99
N LEU A 60 5.38 -12.93 10.20
CA LEU A 60 4.64 -11.80 9.61
C LEU A 60 4.78 -11.74 8.08
N ASN A 61 5.94 -12.10 7.53
CA ASN A 61 6.11 -12.23 6.08
C ASN A 61 5.27 -13.37 5.51
N LEU A 62 5.20 -14.52 6.21
CA LEU A 62 4.34 -15.63 5.79
C LEU A 62 2.86 -15.19 5.74
N ALA A 63 2.39 -14.45 6.75
CA ALA A 63 1.05 -13.87 6.75
C ALA A 63 0.84 -12.90 5.59
N ASN A 64 1.82 -12.05 5.30
CA ASN A 64 1.77 -11.10 4.17
C ASN A 64 1.73 -11.82 2.81
N ILE A 65 2.52 -12.89 2.62
CA ILE A 65 2.48 -13.71 1.41
C ILE A 65 1.11 -14.38 1.26
N SER A 66 0.53 -14.93 2.34
CA SER A 66 -0.80 -15.52 2.33
C SER A 66 -1.87 -14.51 1.88
N ALA A 67 -1.86 -13.28 2.41
CA ALA A 67 -2.75 -12.21 1.98
C ALA A 67 -2.57 -11.87 0.48
N LEU A 68 -1.33 -11.86 0.00
CA LEU A 68 -1.05 -11.61 -1.42
C LEU A 68 -1.54 -12.76 -2.33
N VAL A 69 -1.47 -14.02 -1.88
CA VAL A 69 -2.04 -15.17 -2.62
C VAL A 69 -3.54 -14.99 -2.78
N ASP A 70 -4.23 -14.63 -1.71
CA ASP A 70 -5.66 -14.36 -1.69
C ASP A 70 -6.10 -13.28 -2.68
N ARG A 71 -5.33 -12.18 -2.75
CA ARG A 71 -5.61 -11.08 -3.68
C ARG A 71 -5.32 -11.45 -5.13
N ARG A 72 -4.24 -12.19 -5.37
CA ARG A 72 -3.75 -12.48 -6.74
C ARG A 72 -4.46 -13.64 -7.42
N VAL A 73 -5.02 -14.59 -6.67
CA VAL A 73 -5.66 -15.77 -7.26
C VAL A 73 -6.82 -15.41 -8.19
N LEU A 74 -7.60 -14.38 -7.88
CA LEU A 74 -8.70 -13.92 -8.73
C LEU A 74 -8.25 -13.49 -10.13
N THR A 75 -7.05 -12.93 -10.27
CA THR A 75 -6.52 -12.50 -11.58
C THR A 75 -6.22 -13.69 -12.51
N LEU A 76 -6.08 -14.89 -11.94
CA LEU A 76 -5.92 -16.15 -12.67
C LEU A 76 -7.25 -16.87 -12.91
N MET A 77 -8.34 -16.42 -12.27
CA MET A 77 -9.66 -17.08 -12.32
C MET A 77 -10.71 -16.32 -13.13
N VAL A 78 -10.30 -15.33 -13.91
CA VAL A 78 -11.21 -14.50 -14.72
C VAL A 78 -12.09 -15.37 -15.61
N GLU A 79 -11.50 -16.23 -16.41
CA GLU A 79 -12.23 -17.08 -17.37
C GLU A 79 -13.14 -18.11 -16.69
N PRO A 80 -12.67 -18.90 -15.68
CA PRO A 80 -13.54 -19.81 -14.96
C PRO A 80 -14.76 -19.13 -14.31
N LEU A 81 -14.58 -17.95 -13.70
CA LEU A 81 -15.68 -17.23 -13.06
C LEU A 81 -16.68 -16.68 -14.09
N LYS A 82 -16.20 -16.21 -15.23
CA LYS A 82 -17.06 -15.75 -16.33
C LYS A 82 -17.91 -16.90 -16.89
N GLN A 83 -17.30 -18.07 -17.08
CA GLN A 83 -18.00 -19.23 -17.60
C GLN A 83 -19.07 -19.75 -16.63
N ASP A 84 -18.79 -19.77 -15.32
CA ASP A 84 -19.70 -20.33 -14.32
C ASP A 84 -20.84 -19.37 -13.96
N PHE A 85 -20.56 -18.09 -13.83
CA PHE A 85 -21.55 -17.07 -13.41
C PHE A 85 -22.18 -16.28 -14.56
N GLY A 86 -21.67 -16.39 -15.79
CA GLY A 86 -22.14 -15.60 -16.93
C GLY A 86 -21.87 -14.09 -16.78
N ILE A 87 -20.80 -13.70 -16.09
CA ILE A 87 -20.50 -12.30 -15.74
C ILE A 87 -19.56 -11.64 -16.76
N SER A 88 -19.64 -10.31 -16.80
CA SER A 88 -18.81 -9.47 -17.68
C SER A 88 -17.41 -9.21 -17.10
N ASP A 89 -16.49 -8.67 -17.92
CA ASP A 89 -15.17 -8.24 -17.46
C ASP A 89 -15.26 -7.12 -16.41
N VAL A 90 -16.24 -6.23 -16.53
CA VAL A 90 -16.54 -5.20 -15.53
C VAL A 90 -16.89 -5.84 -14.18
N GLN A 91 -17.76 -6.83 -14.15
CA GLN A 91 -18.15 -7.53 -12.91
C GLN A 91 -16.95 -8.25 -12.28
N VAL A 92 -16.11 -8.90 -13.09
CA VAL A 92 -14.85 -9.52 -12.58
C VAL A 92 -13.90 -8.45 -12.05
N SER A 93 -13.74 -7.33 -12.73
CA SER A 93 -12.86 -6.24 -12.27
C SER A 93 -13.32 -5.63 -10.93
N LEU A 94 -14.64 -5.57 -10.69
CA LEU A 94 -15.19 -5.16 -9.41
C LEU A 94 -14.87 -6.17 -8.29
N LEU A 95 -14.84 -7.48 -8.59
CA LEU A 95 -14.40 -8.52 -7.64
C LEU A 95 -12.90 -8.42 -7.32
N ILE A 96 -12.07 -8.15 -8.33
CA ILE A 96 -10.62 -8.03 -8.14
C ILE A 96 -10.25 -6.74 -7.40
N GLY A 97 -10.92 -5.63 -7.73
CA GLY A 97 -10.58 -4.28 -7.27
C GLY A 97 -11.46 -3.78 -6.12
N ILE A 98 -12.62 -3.24 -6.46
CA ILE A 98 -13.43 -2.41 -5.56
C ILE A 98 -13.96 -3.19 -4.35
N SER A 99 -14.44 -4.44 -4.55
CA SER A 99 -14.99 -5.26 -3.46
C SER A 99 -14.03 -5.44 -2.30
N PHE A 100 -12.74 -5.49 -2.60
CA PHE A 100 -11.66 -5.63 -1.63
C PHE A 100 -11.12 -4.26 -1.19
N SER A 101 -10.66 -3.43 -2.15
CA SER A 101 -9.86 -2.23 -1.85
C SER A 101 -10.64 -1.15 -1.11
N LEU A 102 -11.93 -1.00 -1.37
CA LEU A 102 -12.77 -0.02 -0.69
C LEU A 102 -12.87 -0.32 0.81
N PHE A 103 -13.23 -1.55 1.16
CA PHE A 103 -13.43 -1.96 2.55
C PHE A 103 -12.11 -2.12 3.31
N TYR A 104 -11.08 -2.66 2.65
CA TYR A 104 -9.71 -2.69 3.17
C TYR A 104 -9.23 -1.29 3.58
N THR A 105 -9.50 -0.29 2.74
CA THR A 105 -9.01 1.08 2.95
C THR A 105 -9.82 1.82 4.02
N ILE A 106 -11.16 1.72 3.98
CA ILE A 106 -12.02 2.39 4.97
C ILE A 106 -11.79 1.80 6.37
N LEU A 107 -11.72 0.49 6.50
CA LEU A 107 -11.56 -0.17 7.79
C LEU A 107 -10.10 -0.23 8.26
N GLY A 108 -9.14 0.00 7.39
CA GLY A 108 -7.73 0.10 7.76
C GLY A 108 -7.47 1.19 8.82
N ILE A 109 -8.18 2.32 8.75
CA ILE A 109 -8.01 3.42 9.72
C ILE A 109 -8.50 3.04 11.13
N PRO A 110 -9.75 2.56 11.35
CA PRO A 110 -10.18 2.14 12.68
C PRO A 110 -9.41 0.94 13.22
N LEU A 111 -9.01 -0.03 12.36
CA LEU A 111 -8.21 -1.17 12.77
C LEU A 111 -6.77 -0.77 13.15
N ALA A 112 -6.18 0.21 12.49
CA ALA A 112 -4.90 0.78 12.90
C ALA A 112 -5.01 1.41 14.31
N ARG A 113 -6.06 2.19 14.59
CA ARG A 113 -6.30 2.75 15.93
C ARG A 113 -6.52 1.66 16.98
N LEU A 114 -7.25 0.62 16.64
CA LEU A 114 -7.42 -0.53 17.51
C LEU A 114 -6.08 -1.23 17.79
N ALA A 115 -5.21 -1.36 16.78
CA ALA A 115 -3.86 -1.88 16.93
C ALA A 115 -2.99 -0.97 17.81
N ASP A 116 -3.18 0.35 17.74
CA ASP A 116 -2.46 1.30 18.61
C ASP A 116 -2.91 1.24 20.08
N ALA A 117 -4.16 0.89 20.35
CA ALA A 117 -4.69 0.79 21.70
C ALA A 117 -4.63 -0.63 22.28
N GLY A 118 -4.73 -1.66 21.46
CA GLY A 118 -4.91 -3.06 21.85
C GLY A 118 -3.65 -3.92 21.74
N ASN A 119 -3.85 -5.24 21.89
CA ASN A 119 -2.82 -6.26 21.66
C ASN A 119 -2.69 -6.55 20.17
N ARG A 120 -1.56 -6.13 19.55
CA ARG A 120 -1.32 -6.20 18.09
C ARG A 120 -1.26 -7.64 17.60
N ARG A 121 -0.66 -8.55 18.36
CA ARG A 121 -0.62 -9.98 18.05
C ARG A 121 -2.03 -10.55 17.89
N ASN A 122 -2.93 -10.27 18.83
CA ASN A 122 -4.29 -10.78 18.79
C ASN A 122 -5.09 -10.17 17.62
N ILE A 123 -4.89 -8.89 17.35
CA ILE A 123 -5.52 -8.22 16.20
C ILE A 123 -5.06 -8.86 14.90
N ILE A 124 -3.77 -9.11 14.73
CA ILE A 124 -3.24 -9.81 13.55
C ILE A 124 -3.83 -11.21 13.43
N ALA A 125 -3.86 -11.98 14.53
CA ALA A 125 -4.40 -13.34 14.51
C ALA A 125 -5.88 -13.35 14.13
N VAL A 126 -6.71 -12.50 14.73
CA VAL A 126 -8.14 -12.37 14.40
C VAL A 126 -8.32 -11.90 12.94
N SER A 127 -7.53 -10.94 12.49
CA SER A 127 -7.54 -10.47 11.12
C SER A 127 -7.29 -11.62 10.13
N ILE A 128 -6.24 -12.43 10.38
CA ILE A 128 -5.91 -13.59 9.54
C ILE A 128 -7.03 -14.63 9.57
N ALA A 129 -7.54 -14.97 10.75
CA ALA A 129 -8.64 -15.93 10.87
C ALA A 129 -9.89 -15.47 10.09
N LEU A 130 -10.21 -14.18 10.19
CA LEU A 130 -11.38 -13.59 9.54
C LEU A 130 -11.26 -13.63 8.02
N TRP A 131 -10.16 -13.13 7.42
CA TRP A 131 -10.03 -13.20 5.98
C TRP A 131 -9.93 -14.62 5.45
N SER A 132 -9.23 -15.52 6.17
CA SER A 132 -9.11 -16.93 5.79
C SER A 132 -10.45 -17.64 5.75
N LEU A 133 -11.32 -17.32 6.74
CA LEU A 133 -12.70 -17.81 6.77
C LEU A 133 -13.48 -17.29 5.55
N PHE A 134 -13.45 -15.99 5.29
CA PHE A 134 -14.14 -15.41 4.13
C PHE A 134 -13.59 -15.89 2.80
N THR A 135 -12.29 -16.15 2.69
CA THR A 135 -11.68 -16.80 1.52
C THR A 135 -12.25 -18.20 1.32
N SER A 136 -12.34 -18.99 2.40
CA SER A 136 -12.97 -20.31 2.31
C SER A 136 -14.47 -20.21 1.94
N ILE A 137 -15.18 -19.21 2.43
CA ILE A 137 -16.58 -18.92 2.06
C ILE A 137 -16.68 -18.57 0.56
N CYS A 138 -15.70 -17.87 -0.05
CA CYS A 138 -15.69 -17.64 -1.49
C CYS A 138 -15.80 -18.96 -2.28
N GLY A 139 -15.17 -20.04 -1.81
CA GLY A 139 -15.29 -21.37 -2.42
C GLY A 139 -16.67 -22.03 -2.29
N MET A 140 -17.54 -21.51 -1.42
CA MET A 140 -18.91 -22.04 -1.23
C MET A 140 -19.96 -21.25 -2.00
N THR A 141 -19.60 -20.16 -2.65
CA THR A 141 -20.52 -19.25 -3.32
C THR A 141 -21.09 -19.86 -4.59
N LYS A 142 -22.38 -19.58 -4.87
CA LYS A 142 -23.11 -20.10 -6.03
C LYS A 142 -23.56 -19.00 -7.00
N ASN A 143 -23.30 -17.74 -6.67
CA ASN A 143 -23.62 -16.61 -7.53
C ASN A 143 -22.68 -15.44 -7.27
N TYR A 144 -22.69 -14.48 -8.20
CA TYR A 144 -21.84 -13.30 -8.17
C TYR A 144 -21.97 -12.48 -6.86
N LEU A 145 -23.21 -12.26 -6.38
CA LEU A 145 -23.43 -11.39 -5.22
C LEU A 145 -22.87 -12.01 -3.93
N GLN A 146 -23.00 -13.35 -3.78
CA GLN A 146 -22.38 -14.05 -2.65
C GLN A 146 -20.86 -13.94 -2.70
N LEU A 147 -20.24 -14.14 -3.88
CA LEU A 147 -18.81 -14.03 -4.06
C LEU A 147 -18.36 -12.59 -3.78
N PHE A 148 -19.07 -11.58 -4.28
CA PHE A 148 -18.78 -10.18 -4.04
C PHE A 148 -18.82 -9.82 -2.54
N SER A 149 -19.87 -10.30 -1.84
CA SER A 149 -20.00 -10.08 -0.39
C SER A 149 -18.90 -10.78 0.42
N ALA A 150 -18.54 -12.00 0.05
CA ALA A 150 -17.43 -12.72 0.68
C ALA A 150 -16.10 -12.00 0.47
N ARG A 151 -15.85 -11.44 -0.72
CA ARG A 151 -14.65 -10.62 -1.01
C ARG A 151 -14.59 -9.34 -0.19
N ILE A 152 -15.73 -8.70 0.11
CA ILE A 152 -15.80 -7.61 1.08
C ILE A 152 -15.27 -8.08 2.45
N GLY A 153 -15.74 -9.25 2.91
CA GLY A 153 -15.28 -9.84 4.18
C GLY A 153 -13.78 -10.13 4.21
N VAL A 154 -13.19 -10.58 3.09
CA VAL A 154 -11.74 -10.74 2.95
C VAL A 154 -11.03 -9.38 3.12
N GLY A 155 -11.51 -8.33 2.43
CA GLY A 155 -10.95 -6.98 2.52
C GLY A 155 -10.99 -6.41 3.95
N ILE A 156 -12.09 -6.64 4.66
CA ILE A 156 -12.25 -6.27 6.08
C ILE A 156 -11.21 -6.99 6.94
N GLY A 157 -11.09 -8.31 6.76
CA GLY A 157 -10.16 -9.12 7.53
C GLY A 157 -8.71 -8.71 7.33
N GLU A 158 -8.28 -8.48 6.10
CA GLU A 158 -6.88 -8.15 5.81
C GLU A 158 -6.45 -6.76 6.28
N ALA A 159 -7.37 -5.82 6.51
CA ALA A 159 -7.08 -4.42 6.82
C ALA A 159 -6.28 -4.23 8.13
N GLY A 160 -6.36 -5.18 9.07
CA GLY A 160 -5.65 -5.12 10.35
C GLY A 160 -4.19 -5.57 10.31
N LEU A 161 -3.74 -6.32 9.30
CA LEU A 161 -2.41 -6.94 9.29
C LEU A 161 -1.27 -5.90 9.21
N THR A 162 -1.25 -5.09 8.15
CA THR A 162 -0.07 -4.26 7.84
C THR A 162 0.26 -3.23 8.91
N PRO A 163 -0.71 -2.41 9.42
CA PRO A 163 -0.39 -1.41 10.45
C PRO A 163 0.09 -2.07 11.75
N ALA A 164 -0.57 -3.14 12.18
CA ALA A 164 -0.18 -3.87 13.40
C ALA A 164 1.19 -4.53 13.25
N ALA A 165 1.51 -5.13 12.10
CA ALA A 165 2.79 -5.77 11.83
C ALA A 165 3.95 -4.77 11.84
N VAL A 166 3.80 -3.61 11.18
CA VAL A 166 4.83 -2.55 11.17
C VAL A 166 5.10 -2.02 12.57
N SER A 167 4.04 -1.78 13.35
CA SER A 167 4.15 -1.35 14.75
C SER A 167 4.88 -2.41 15.61
N LEU A 168 4.49 -3.69 15.46
CA LEU A 168 5.07 -4.79 16.22
C LEU A 168 6.56 -5.00 15.91
N ILE A 169 6.96 -4.98 14.63
CA ILE A 169 8.36 -5.06 14.20
C ILE A 169 9.17 -3.89 14.79
N SER A 170 8.58 -2.68 14.80
CA SER A 170 9.25 -1.49 15.31
C SER A 170 9.63 -1.58 16.79
N ASP A 171 8.87 -2.34 17.59
CA ASP A 171 9.16 -2.55 19.02
C ASP A 171 10.11 -3.73 19.28
N TYR A 172 10.19 -4.71 18.38
CA TYR A 172 11.14 -5.81 18.50
C TYR A 172 12.58 -5.41 18.22
N PHE A 173 12.80 -4.44 17.30
CA PHE A 173 14.13 -4.08 16.86
C PHE A 173 14.60 -2.73 17.42
N PRO A 174 15.87 -2.61 17.85
CA PRO A 174 16.46 -1.32 18.22
C PRO A 174 16.52 -0.39 17.00
N LYS A 175 16.58 0.93 17.24
CA LYS A 175 16.53 1.96 16.18
C LYS A 175 17.50 1.69 15.02
N GLN A 176 18.71 1.17 15.32
CA GLN A 176 19.77 0.91 14.31
C GLN A 176 19.41 -0.24 13.36
N ARG A 177 18.67 -1.26 13.81
CA ARG A 177 18.30 -2.46 13.02
C ARG A 177 16.86 -2.43 12.52
N ARG A 178 16.02 -1.52 13.02
CA ARG A 178 14.61 -1.39 12.67
C ARG A 178 14.40 -1.17 11.18
N VAL A 179 15.21 -0.30 10.57
CA VAL A 179 15.13 0.00 9.12
C VAL A 179 15.34 -1.28 8.30
N MET A 180 16.34 -2.11 8.67
CA MET A 180 16.61 -3.38 8.00
C MET A 180 15.44 -4.37 8.16
N ALA A 181 14.87 -4.51 9.36
CA ALA A 181 13.75 -5.41 9.61
C ALA A 181 12.49 -5.00 8.82
N LEU A 182 12.17 -3.71 8.81
CA LEU A 182 11.09 -3.17 8.01
C LEU A 182 11.35 -3.31 6.50
N ALA A 183 12.60 -3.14 6.05
CA ALA A 183 12.97 -3.37 4.65
C ALA A 183 12.76 -4.83 4.24
N VAL A 184 13.14 -5.79 5.07
CA VAL A 184 12.88 -7.23 4.83
C VAL A 184 11.39 -7.52 4.79
N PHE A 185 10.60 -6.93 5.67
CA PHE A 185 9.13 -7.06 5.64
C PHE A 185 8.54 -6.45 4.36
N GLN A 186 9.01 -5.29 3.95
CA GLN A 186 8.55 -4.62 2.72
C GLN A 186 9.03 -5.33 1.42
N MET A 187 10.21 -5.94 1.42
CA MET A 187 10.64 -6.82 0.31
C MET A 187 9.67 -7.99 0.10
N GLY A 188 9.04 -8.47 1.17
CA GLY A 188 7.99 -9.47 1.12
C GLY A 188 6.81 -9.09 0.22
N ILE A 189 6.60 -7.81 -0.08
CA ILE A 189 5.51 -7.36 -0.96
C ILE A 189 5.74 -7.79 -2.42
N TYR A 190 6.93 -7.56 -2.98
CA TYR A 190 7.21 -7.91 -4.39
C TYR A 190 7.56 -9.37 -4.59
N MET A 191 8.49 -9.89 -3.79
CA MET A 191 8.77 -11.32 -3.79
C MET A 191 7.50 -12.12 -3.46
N GLY A 192 6.73 -11.66 -2.45
CA GLY A 192 5.47 -12.25 -2.06
C GLY A 192 4.41 -12.19 -3.17
N ALA A 193 4.32 -11.10 -3.93
CA ALA A 193 3.36 -11.01 -5.03
C ALA A 193 3.69 -11.99 -6.18
N GLY A 194 4.98 -12.18 -6.48
CA GLY A 194 5.42 -13.17 -7.45
C GLY A 194 5.19 -14.60 -6.94
N ILE A 195 5.62 -14.89 -5.70
CA ILE A 195 5.38 -16.18 -5.04
C ILE A 195 3.88 -16.48 -4.97
N ALA A 196 3.05 -15.46 -4.68
CA ALA A 196 1.60 -15.59 -4.62
C ALA A 196 1.00 -16.07 -5.94
N LEU A 197 1.41 -15.48 -7.07
CA LEU A 197 0.94 -15.93 -8.39
C LEU A 197 1.41 -17.33 -8.73
N ILE A 198 2.66 -17.66 -8.40
CA ILE A 198 3.21 -19.02 -8.59
C ILE A 198 2.41 -20.03 -7.74
N THR A 199 2.20 -19.72 -6.46
CA THR A 199 1.42 -20.57 -5.55
C THR A 199 -0.01 -20.73 -6.05
N ALA A 200 -0.68 -19.63 -6.42
CA ALA A 200 -2.02 -19.67 -6.97
C ALA A 200 -2.10 -20.55 -8.24
N ALA A 201 -1.14 -20.42 -9.15
CA ALA A 201 -1.07 -21.23 -10.35
C ALA A 201 -0.90 -22.72 -10.03
N LEU A 202 -0.04 -23.08 -9.07
CA LEU A 202 0.15 -24.47 -8.63
C LEU A 202 -1.10 -25.03 -7.95
N VAL A 203 -1.77 -24.23 -7.12
CA VAL A 203 -3.02 -24.62 -6.47
C VAL A 203 -4.14 -24.85 -7.51
N ILE A 204 -4.23 -23.96 -8.52
CA ILE A 204 -5.14 -24.14 -9.65
C ILE A 204 -4.85 -25.44 -10.39
N LYS A 205 -3.57 -25.76 -10.66
CA LYS A 205 -3.16 -27.00 -11.29
C LYS A 205 -3.65 -28.22 -10.48
N LEU A 206 -3.48 -28.20 -9.17
CA LEU A 206 -3.93 -29.29 -8.28
C LEU A 206 -5.47 -29.42 -8.28
N ALA A 207 -6.19 -28.30 -8.20
CA ALA A 207 -7.65 -28.30 -8.20
C ALA A 207 -8.23 -28.78 -9.54
N SER A 208 -7.58 -28.48 -10.66
CA SER A 208 -8.03 -28.81 -12.02
C SER A 208 -7.74 -30.25 -12.47
N VAL A 209 -7.27 -31.14 -11.58
CA VAL A 209 -7.08 -32.58 -11.88
C VAL A 209 -8.41 -33.26 -12.22
N LYS A 210 -9.53 -32.80 -11.63
CA LYS A 210 -10.88 -33.25 -11.94
C LYS A 210 -11.75 -32.07 -12.35
N ALA A 211 -12.64 -32.28 -13.31
CA ALA A 211 -13.59 -31.24 -13.74
C ALA A 211 -14.59 -30.85 -12.62
N VAL A 212 -14.98 -31.80 -11.79
CA VAL A 212 -15.86 -31.61 -10.64
C VAL A 212 -15.37 -32.50 -9.49
N TRP A 213 -15.38 -31.97 -8.29
CA TRP A 213 -15.04 -32.68 -7.08
C TRP A 213 -16.32 -32.90 -6.26
N HIS A 214 -16.58 -34.15 -5.86
CA HIS A 214 -17.77 -34.52 -5.08
C HIS A 214 -17.35 -34.75 -3.61
N PHE A 215 -17.98 -34.00 -2.71
CA PHE A 215 -17.76 -34.11 -1.27
C PHE A 215 -19.09 -34.52 -0.60
N PRO A 216 -19.07 -35.48 0.36
CA PRO A 216 -20.29 -35.95 1.01
C PRO A 216 -21.12 -34.90 1.71
N VAL A 217 -20.47 -33.85 2.27
CA VAL A 217 -21.11 -32.80 3.09
C VAL A 217 -21.36 -31.52 2.30
N ILE A 218 -20.40 -31.11 1.45
CA ILE A 218 -20.43 -29.80 0.77
C ILE A 218 -21.07 -29.90 -0.61
N GLY A 219 -21.19 -31.13 -1.15
CA GLY A 219 -21.72 -31.39 -2.50
C GLY A 219 -20.63 -31.30 -3.57
N SER A 220 -21.05 -30.91 -4.79
CA SER A 220 -20.14 -30.83 -5.95
C SER A 220 -19.50 -29.44 -6.01
N LEU A 221 -18.17 -29.42 -6.11
CA LEU A 221 -17.37 -28.19 -6.24
C LEU A 221 -16.64 -28.17 -7.57
N TYR A 222 -16.63 -27.01 -8.23
CA TYR A 222 -15.79 -26.73 -9.38
C TYR A 222 -14.34 -26.47 -8.96
N PRO A 223 -13.36 -26.64 -9.85
CA PRO A 223 -11.94 -26.39 -9.55
C PRO A 223 -11.68 -25.02 -8.93
N TRP A 224 -12.30 -23.96 -9.46
CA TRP A 224 -12.12 -22.61 -8.94
C TRP A 224 -12.59 -22.44 -7.49
N GLN A 225 -13.68 -23.14 -7.09
CA GLN A 225 -14.18 -23.13 -5.72
C GLN A 225 -13.21 -23.82 -4.77
N LEU A 226 -12.64 -24.95 -5.20
CA LEU A 226 -11.67 -25.73 -4.41
C LEU A 226 -10.38 -24.94 -4.16
N VAL A 227 -9.97 -24.09 -5.11
CA VAL A 227 -8.78 -23.22 -4.97
C VAL A 227 -8.95 -22.29 -3.76
N PHE A 228 -10.13 -21.73 -3.52
CA PHE A 228 -10.36 -20.87 -2.35
C PHE A 228 -10.23 -21.64 -1.02
N PHE A 229 -10.59 -22.92 -0.98
CA PHE A 229 -10.33 -23.75 0.21
C PHE A 229 -8.83 -24.01 0.41
N TYR A 230 -8.10 -24.34 -0.66
CA TYR A 230 -6.65 -24.57 -0.59
C TYR A 230 -5.86 -23.33 -0.17
N ILE A 231 -6.39 -22.14 -0.43
CA ILE A 231 -5.77 -20.88 -0.04
C ILE A 231 -6.26 -20.44 1.36
N GLY A 232 -7.54 -20.51 1.63
CA GLY A 232 -8.14 -20.02 2.86
C GLY A 232 -7.79 -20.86 4.09
N LEU A 233 -7.92 -22.19 4.00
CA LEU A 233 -7.70 -23.06 5.16
C LEU A 233 -6.27 -22.96 5.74
N PRO A 234 -5.17 -22.95 4.95
CA PRO A 234 -3.83 -22.74 5.50
C PRO A 234 -3.67 -21.42 6.25
N GLY A 235 -4.42 -20.37 5.88
CA GLY A 235 -4.41 -19.10 6.59
C GLY A 235 -4.86 -19.22 8.04
N LEU A 236 -5.79 -20.15 8.36
CA LEU A 236 -6.18 -20.42 9.75
C LEU A 236 -5.00 -20.98 10.56
N LEU A 237 -4.15 -21.82 9.95
CA LEU A 237 -2.94 -22.31 10.60
C LEU A 237 -1.93 -21.17 10.84
N ILE A 238 -1.83 -20.23 9.90
CA ILE A 238 -0.99 -19.03 10.06
C ILE A 238 -1.54 -18.17 11.21
N SER A 239 -2.86 -18.04 11.36
CA SER A 239 -3.47 -17.34 12.49
C SER A 239 -3.06 -17.95 13.84
N LEU A 240 -3.08 -19.29 13.95
CA LEU A 240 -2.60 -19.98 15.12
C LEU A 240 -1.09 -19.77 15.35
N LEU A 241 -0.29 -19.75 14.28
CA LEU A 241 1.14 -19.49 14.36
C LEU A 241 1.43 -18.06 14.86
N ILE A 242 0.63 -17.05 14.50
CA ILE A 242 0.75 -15.70 15.05
C ILE A 242 0.57 -15.68 16.56
N LEU A 243 -0.26 -16.52 17.14
CA LEU A 243 -0.46 -16.59 18.60
C LEU A 243 0.78 -17.05 19.36
N THR A 244 1.77 -17.67 18.70
CA THR A 244 3.07 -18.01 19.30
C THR A 244 3.97 -16.80 19.52
N ILE A 245 3.67 -15.65 18.87
CA ILE A 245 4.40 -14.41 19.02
C ILE A 245 4.03 -13.78 20.37
N LYS A 246 5.02 -13.36 21.16
CA LYS A 246 4.81 -12.59 22.38
C LYS A 246 4.55 -11.13 22.03
N GLU A 247 3.58 -10.48 22.67
CA GLU A 247 3.37 -9.04 22.50
C GLU A 247 4.51 -8.26 23.18
N PRO A 248 5.31 -7.47 22.44
CA PRO A 248 6.38 -6.70 23.07
C PRO A 248 5.82 -5.47 23.80
N LEU A 249 6.53 -5.00 24.80
CA LEU A 249 6.26 -3.71 25.43
C LEU A 249 6.41 -2.59 24.39
N ARG A 250 5.49 -1.64 24.39
CA ARG A 250 5.53 -0.50 23.47
C ARG A 250 6.70 0.42 23.80
N LYS A 251 7.50 0.75 22.78
CA LYS A 251 8.66 1.63 22.91
C LYS A 251 8.40 2.96 22.21
N GLY A 252 9.03 4.04 22.71
CA GLY A 252 9.06 5.33 22.04
C GLY A 252 7.75 6.12 22.07
N LEU A 253 6.90 5.89 23.07
CA LEU A 253 5.75 6.76 23.33
C LEU A 253 6.27 8.12 23.81
N MET A 254 6.00 9.19 23.06
CA MET A 254 6.24 10.56 23.52
C MET A 254 5.11 10.95 24.44
N TYR A 255 5.46 11.43 25.64
CA TYR A 255 4.50 11.92 26.62
C TYR A 255 4.61 13.43 26.75
N ARG A 256 3.47 14.11 26.74
CA ARG A 256 3.36 15.52 27.11
C ARG A 256 3.05 15.60 28.60
N GLN A 257 3.88 16.30 29.34
CA GLN A 257 3.59 16.59 30.73
C GLN A 257 2.79 17.91 30.80
N ILE A 258 1.52 17.83 31.20
CA ILE A 258 0.60 18.99 31.25
C ILE A 258 0.84 19.84 32.51
N ALA A 259 1.43 19.24 33.56
CA ALA A 259 1.89 19.91 34.76
C ALA A 259 3.02 19.09 35.40
N SER A 260 3.81 19.68 36.28
CA SER A 260 4.95 19.03 36.92
C SER A 260 4.62 17.71 37.67
N GLU A 261 3.36 17.44 37.97
CA GLU A 261 2.86 16.24 38.63
C GLU A 261 1.62 15.61 37.96
N GLY A 262 1.25 16.04 36.73
CA GLY A 262 0.06 15.58 36.00
C GLY A 262 0.25 14.31 35.19
N PRO A 263 -0.83 13.66 34.70
CA PRO A 263 -0.77 12.49 33.84
C PRO A 263 -0.06 12.84 32.52
N ARG A 264 0.75 11.89 32.02
CA ARG A 264 1.49 12.00 30.77
C ARG A 264 0.57 11.64 29.60
N GLU A 265 0.33 12.57 28.67
CA GLU A 265 -0.44 12.30 27.46
C GLU A 265 0.47 12.18 26.22
N PRO A 266 0.21 11.22 25.31
CA PRO A 266 0.96 11.12 24.07
C PRO A 266 0.67 12.33 23.16
N VAL A 267 1.73 12.93 22.60
CA VAL A 267 1.60 14.05 21.64
C VAL A 267 1.10 13.49 20.31
N SER A 268 -0.15 13.78 19.97
CA SER A 268 -0.73 13.47 18.66
C SER A 268 -1.18 14.74 17.96
N VAL A 269 -0.77 14.90 16.70
CA VAL A 269 -1.34 15.98 15.87
C VAL A 269 -2.71 15.53 15.39
N SER A 270 -3.70 16.41 15.55
CA SER A 270 -5.07 16.13 15.12
C SER A 270 -5.10 15.88 13.60
N PHE A 271 -5.94 14.93 13.18
CA PHE A 271 -6.19 14.70 11.75
C PHE A 271 -6.77 15.95 11.06
N ARG A 272 -7.50 16.78 11.81
CA ARG A 272 -7.99 18.07 11.32
C ARG A 272 -6.85 19.01 10.94
N ASP A 273 -5.81 19.11 11.77
CA ASP A 273 -4.66 20.00 11.50
C ASP A 273 -3.87 19.50 10.28
N PHE A 274 -3.76 18.19 10.12
CA PHE A 274 -3.19 17.60 8.91
C PHE A 274 -4.02 17.93 7.66
N LEU A 275 -5.36 17.87 7.73
CA LEU A 275 -6.21 18.27 6.60
C LEU A 275 -6.07 19.76 6.27
N ILE A 276 -5.93 20.62 7.28
CA ILE A 276 -5.66 22.05 7.10
C ILE A 276 -4.30 22.25 6.40
N TYR A 277 -3.28 21.48 6.81
CA TYR A 277 -1.97 21.48 6.17
C TYR A 277 -2.04 21.06 4.70
N LEU A 278 -2.74 19.98 4.38
CA LEU A 278 -2.97 19.54 3.00
C LEU A 278 -3.70 20.61 2.18
N TYR A 279 -4.71 21.25 2.76
CA TYR A 279 -5.47 22.31 2.07
C TYR A 279 -4.63 23.57 1.83
N ARG A 280 -3.80 23.96 2.79
CA ARG A 280 -2.85 25.09 2.65
C ARG A 280 -1.88 24.85 1.50
N HIS A 281 -1.38 23.63 1.35
CA HIS A 281 -0.43 23.22 0.32
C HIS A 281 -1.08 22.37 -0.78
N ARG A 282 -2.38 22.64 -1.07
CA ARG A 282 -3.20 21.81 -1.97
C ARG A 282 -2.59 21.57 -3.34
N SER A 283 -1.88 22.54 -3.90
CA SER A 283 -1.24 22.38 -5.21
C SER A 283 -0.16 21.27 -5.17
N THR A 284 0.73 21.29 -4.18
CA THR A 284 1.77 20.27 -4.03
C THR A 284 1.15 18.88 -3.89
N PHE A 285 0.19 18.73 -2.98
CA PHE A 285 -0.41 17.42 -2.69
C PHE A 285 -1.34 16.94 -3.81
N ALA A 286 -2.09 17.82 -4.46
CA ALA A 286 -2.96 17.45 -5.58
C ALA A 286 -2.15 16.93 -6.77
N TYR A 287 -1.07 17.60 -7.15
CA TYR A 287 -0.20 17.14 -8.23
C TYR A 287 0.54 15.86 -7.84
N PHE A 288 1.09 15.79 -6.62
CA PHE A 288 1.84 14.63 -6.17
C PHE A 288 0.95 13.38 -6.03
N TYR A 289 -0.11 13.46 -5.22
CA TYR A 289 -1.03 12.34 -5.03
C TYR A 289 -1.81 12.00 -6.31
N GLY A 290 -2.22 13.00 -7.10
CA GLY A 290 -2.89 12.79 -8.38
C GLY A 290 -2.02 12.04 -9.37
N GLY A 291 -0.76 12.44 -9.53
CA GLY A 291 0.19 11.74 -10.39
C GLY A 291 0.47 10.31 -9.94
N ILE A 292 0.65 10.08 -8.63
CA ILE A 292 0.83 8.74 -8.07
C ILE A 292 -0.43 7.88 -8.23
N ALA A 293 -1.61 8.45 -8.04
CA ALA A 293 -2.88 7.76 -8.25
C ALA A 293 -3.00 7.22 -9.67
N LEU A 294 -2.71 8.06 -10.67
CA LEU A 294 -2.74 7.69 -12.08
C LEU A 294 -1.70 6.61 -12.42
N LEU A 295 -0.47 6.75 -11.91
CA LEU A 295 0.58 5.75 -12.11
C LEU A 295 0.20 4.40 -11.52
N THR A 296 -0.30 4.39 -10.28
CA THR A 296 -0.71 3.14 -9.60
C THR A 296 -1.94 2.51 -10.25
N MET A 297 -2.85 3.32 -10.77
CA MET A 297 -4.01 2.84 -11.52
C MET A 297 -3.57 2.02 -12.74
N VAL A 298 -2.55 2.48 -13.49
CA VAL A 298 -1.99 1.71 -14.60
C VAL A 298 -1.30 0.45 -14.11
N ILE A 299 -0.46 0.52 -13.08
CA ILE A 299 0.29 -0.64 -12.57
C ILE A 299 -0.66 -1.74 -12.10
N PHE A 300 -1.67 -1.42 -11.30
CA PHE A 300 -2.64 -2.40 -10.82
C PHE A 300 -3.59 -2.88 -11.91
N GLY A 301 -4.06 -1.97 -12.77
CA GLY A 301 -4.91 -2.31 -13.91
C GLY A 301 -4.22 -3.25 -14.88
N PHE A 302 -3.01 -2.93 -15.31
CA PHE A 302 -2.20 -3.80 -16.17
C PHE A 302 -1.95 -5.16 -15.50
N SER A 303 -1.48 -5.15 -14.25
CA SER A 303 -1.17 -6.37 -13.50
C SER A 303 -2.38 -7.32 -13.34
N ALA A 304 -3.59 -6.78 -13.26
CA ALA A 304 -4.81 -7.58 -13.13
C ALA A 304 -5.15 -8.32 -14.44
N TRP A 305 -4.88 -7.69 -15.60
CA TRP A 305 -5.27 -8.21 -16.90
C TRP A 305 -4.17 -8.98 -17.64
N VAL A 306 -2.90 -8.93 -17.20
CA VAL A 306 -1.79 -9.66 -17.82
C VAL A 306 -2.04 -11.16 -17.95
N PRO A 307 -2.47 -11.89 -16.88
CA PRO A 307 -2.75 -13.32 -17.04
C PRO A 307 -3.84 -13.59 -18.07
N THR A 308 -4.93 -12.82 -18.02
CA THR A 308 -6.06 -12.94 -18.96
C THR A 308 -5.63 -12.62 -20.40
N TYR A 309 -4.74 -11.62 -20.58
CA TYR A 309 -4.16 -11.33 -21.89
C TYR A 309 -3.44 -12.54 -22.49
N PHE A 310 -2.58 -13.21 -21.74
CA PHE A 310 -1.88 -14.41 -22.23
C PHE A 310 -2.84 -15.57 -22.49
N ILE A 311 -3.88 -15.74 -21.68
CA ILE A 311 -4.88 -16.79 -21.86
C ILE A 311 -5.73 -16.53 -23.12
N ARG A 312 -6.26 -15.30 -23.28
CA ARG A 312 -7.17 -14.95 -24.40
C ARG A 312 -6.44 -14.83 -25.73
N ILE A 313 -5.29 -14.16 -25.75
CA ILE A 313 -4.62 -13.76 -26.99
C ILE A 313 -3.60 -14.81 -27.45
N HIS A 314 -2.89 -15.41 -26.49
CA HIS A 314 -1.83 -16.39 -26.81
C HIS A 314 -2.22 -17.84 -26.50
N GLY A 315 -3.45 -18.11 -26.04
CA GLY A 315 -3.93 -19.47 -25.75
C GLY A 315 -3.19 -20.18 -24.62
N TRP A 316 -2.58 -19.43 -23.69
CA TRP A 316 -1.86 -20.02 -22.58
C TRP A 316 -2.81 -20.65 -21.55
N SER A 317 -2.32 -21.69 -20.88
CA SER A 317 -2.99 -22.19 -19.69
C SER A 317 -2.86 -21.18 -18.53
N THR A 318 -3.82 -21.18 -17.62
CA THR A 318 -3.80 -20.36 -16.39
C THR A 318 -2.52 -20.59 -15.58
N VAL A 319 -2.04 -21.84 -15.54
CA VAL A 319 -0.80 -22.21 -14.83
C VAL A 319 0.41 -21.56 -15.49
N GLN A 320 0.50 -21.62 -16.81
CA GLN A 320 1.60 -21.04 -17.57
C GLN A 320 1.66 -19.52 -17.40
N ALA A 321 0.51 -18.86 -17.52
CA ALA A 321 0.40 -17.41 -17.29
C ALA A 321 0.81 -17.00 -15.85
N GLY A 322 0.33 -17.74 -14.85
CA GLY A 322 0.64 -17.46 -13.44
C GLY A 322 2.11 -17.68 -13.08
N LEU A 323 2.73 -18.79 -13.56
CA LEU A 323 4.15 -19.09 -13.31
C LEU A 323 5.05 -18.05 -13.98
N THR A 324 4.80 -17.71 -15.25
CA THR A 324 5.63 -16.76 -16.00
C THR A 324 5.50 -15.35 -15.42
N PHE A 325 4.29 -14.86 -15.23
CA PHE A 325 4.08 -13.51 -14.69
C PHE A 325 4.54 -13.41 -13.24
N GLY A 326 4.28 -14.44 -12.42
CA GLY A 326 4.78 -14.51 -11.03
C GLY A 326 6.30 -14.46 -10.96
N GLY A 327 6.99 -15.20 -11.83
CA GLY A 327 8.46 -15.16 -11.96
C GLY A 327 8.98 -13.78 -12.36
N CYS A 328 8.35 -13.14 -13.35
CA CYS A 328 8.70 -11.78 -13.76
C CYS A 328 8.55 -10.78 -12.61
N ILE A 329 7.45 -10.82 -11.87
CA ILE A 329 7.25 -9.93 -10.71
C ILE A 329 8.30 -10.20 -9.63
N ALA A 330 8.49 -11.47 -9.24
CA ALA A 330 9.41 -11.82 -8.16
C ALA A 330 10.83 -11.29 -8.40
N VAL A 331 11.32 -11.42 -9.62
CA VAL A 331 12.70 -11.06 -9.99
C VAL A 331 12.78 -9.57 -10.37
N PHE A 332 12.06 -9.17 -11.41
CA PHE A 332 12.29 -7.86 -12.02
C PHE A 332 11.65 -6.71 -11.22
N SER A 333 10.53 -6.92 -10.53
CA SER A 333 10.00 -5.87 -9.64
C SER A 333 10.88 -5.67 -8.40
N SER A 334 11.48 -6.73 -7.87
CA SER A 334 12.44 -6.61 -6.76
C SER A 334 13.69 -5.83 -7.17
N LEU A 335 14.23 -6.13 -8.34
CA LEU A 335 15.37 -5.38 -8.92
C LEU A 335 15.00 -3.92 -9.21
N GLY A 336 13.81 -3.70 -9.75
CA GLY A 336 13.30 -2.36 -10.05
C GLY A 336 13.13 -1.50 -8.79
N ALA A 337 12.64 -2.05 -7.69
CA ALA A 337 12.51 -1.32 -6.42
C ALA A 337 13.89 -0.83 -5.91
N ILE A 338 14.92 -1.67 -6.02
CA ILE A 338 16.29 -1.30 -5.67
C ILE A 338 16.83 -0.23 -6.64
N ALA A 339 16.60 -0.41 -7.94
CA ALA A 339 17.05 0.52 -8.97
C ALA A 339 16.39 1.90 -8.82
N GLY A 340 15.09 1.95 -8.49
CA GLY A 340 14.38 3.20 -8.21
C GLY A 340 14.98 3.98 -7.05
N GLY A 341 15.35 3.28 -5.95
CA GLY A 341 16.06 3.89 -4.83
C GLY A 341 17.45 4.42 -5.22
N LYS A 342 18.22 3.64 -6.00
CA LYS A 342 19.54 4.08 -6.52
C LYS A 342 19.40 5.26 -7.47
N LEU A 343 18.37 5.30 -8.31
CA LEU A 343 18.10 6.43 -9.20
C LEU A 343 17.80 7.70 -8.41
N SER A 344 17.01 7.61 -7.33
CA SER A 344 16.76 8.75 -6.46
C SER A 344 18.05 9.29 -5.84
N MET A 345 18.92 8.42 -5.30
CA MET A 345 20.21 8.82 -4.75
C MET A 345 21.14 9.45 -5.82
N PHE A 346 21.15 8.89 -7.02
CA PHE A 346 21.95 9.43 -8.14
C PHE A 346 21.48 10.83 -8.54
N LEU A 347 20.16 11.05 -8.64
CA LEU A 347 19.60 12.37 -8.94
C LEU A 347 19.90 13.38 -7.83
N ALA A 348 19.76 12.98 -6.57
CA ALA A 348 20.11 13.82 -5.42
C ALA A 348 21.61 14.18 -5.42
N GLY A 349 22.49 13.22 -5.74
CA GLY A 349 23.94 13.46 -5.88
C GLY A 349 24.31 14.41 -7.03
N LYS A 350 23.43 14.54 -8.05
CA LYS A 350 23.55 15.55 -9.12
C LYS A 350 22.98 16.92 -8.73
N GLY A 351 22.52 17.11 -7.50
CA GLY A 351 21.99 18.38 -7.00
C GLY A 351 20.50 18.63 -7.25
N PHE A 352 19.75 17.61 -7.71
CA PHE A 352 18.30 17.74 -7.84
C PHE A 352 17.63 17.67 -6.45
N THR A 353 17.11 18.80 -5.97
CA THR A 353 16.38 18.88 -4.69
C THR A 353 15.03 18.14 -4.71
N ASP A 354 14.50 17.87 -5.89
CA ASP A 354 13.27 17.15 -6.20
C ASP A 354 13.52 15.72 -6.76
N ALA A 355 14.63 15.09 -6.33
CA ALA A 355 15.03 13.78 -6.84
C ALA A 355 13.94 12.70 -6.64
N ASN A 356 13.33 12.64 -5.45
CA ASN A 356 12.33 11.64 -5.10
C ASN A 356 11.06 11.68 -5.97
N PRO A 357 10.38 12.82 -6.20
CA PRO A 357 9.21 12.87 -7.08
C PRO A 357 9.53 12.70 -8.58
N ARG A 358 10.79 12.84 -9.00
CA ARG A 358 11.20 12.54 -10.39
C ARG A 358 11.21 11.04 -10.69
N VAL A 359 11.45 10.19 -9.71
CA VAL A 359 11.51 8.73 -9.91
C VAL A 359 10.19 8.16 -10.43
N PRO A 360 9.02 8.39 -9.81
CA PRO A 360 7.74 7.94 -10.36
C PRO A 360 7.39 8.58 -11.71
N MET A 361 7.82 9.82 -11.97
CA MET A 361 7.65 10.45 -13.27
C MET A 361 8.45 9.71 -14.37
N ILE A 362 9.70 9.38 -14.11
CA ILE A 362 10.55 8.59 -15.02
C ILE A 362 9.96 7.20 -15.23
N ALA A 363 9.44 6.57 -14.17
CA ALA A 363 8.74 5.29 -14.27
C ALA A 363 7.53 5.37 -15.22
N ALA A 364 6.69 6.40 -15.11
CA ALA A 364 5.54 6.61 -15.98
C ALA A 364 5.96 6.75 -17.45
N LEU A 365 7.01 7.52 -17.72
CA LEU A 365 7.54 7.70 -19.08
C LEU A 365 8.14 6.41 -19.66
N ALA A 366 8.82 5.60 -18.84
CA ALA A 366 9.43 4.34 -19.28
C ALA A 366 8.39 3.22 -19.47
N LEU A 367 7.32 3.21 -18.67
CA LEU A 367 6.24 2.24 -18.79
C LEU A 367 5.43 2.40 -20.08
N MET A 368 5.27 3.64 -20.57
CA MET A 368 4.46 3.93 -21.77
C MET A 368 4.93 3.13 -22.99
N PRO A 369 6.18 3.27 -23.50
CA PRO A 369 6.66 2.50 -24.64
C PRO A 369 6.71 1.00 -24.34
N ALA A 370 6.97 0.59 -23.11
CA ALA A 370 7.02 -0.82 -22.72
C ALA A 370 5.64 -1.50 -22.84
N ILE A 371 4.56 -0.81 -22.43
CA ILE A 371 3.18 -1.32 -22.55
C ILE A 371 2.74 -1.33 -24.01
N ILE A 372 3.06 -0.29 -24.79
CA ILE A 372 2.78 -0.26 -26.22
C ILE A 372 3.47 -1.43 -26.92
N ALA A 373 4.76 -1.66 -26.64
CA ALA A 373 5.50 -2.77 -27.19
C ALA A 373 4.89 -4.12 -26.78
N PHE A 374 4.52 -4.30 -25.49
CA PHE A 374 3.89 -5.52 -24.98
C PHE A 374 2.63 -5.90 -25.78
N VAL A 375 1.74 -4.95 -25.97
CA VAL A 375 0.47 -5.19 -26.69
C VAL A 375 0.69 -5.42 -28.19
N SER A 376 1.74 -4.83 -28.76
CA SER A 376 2.05 -4.93 -30.19
C SER A 376 2.83 -6.21 -30.57
N MET A 377 3.27 -7.02 -29.58
CA MET A 377 4.05 -8.22 -29.84
C MET A 377 3.17 -9.35 -30.41
N PRO A 378 3.50 -9.87 -31.62
CA PRO A 378 2.74 -10.95 -32.24
C PRO A 378 2.98 -12.30 -31.57
N THR A 379 4.10 -12.47 -30.83
CA THR A 379 4.49 -13.71 -30.18
C THR A 379 4.41 -13.60 -28.66
N SER A 380 4.02 -14.69 -28.02
CA SER A 380 4.00 -14.76 -26.55
C SER A 380 5.38 -14.55 -25.92
N THR A 381 6.45 -15.05 -26.55
CA THR A 381 7.83 -14.82 -26.09
C THR A 381 8.19 -13.34 -26.14
N GLY A 382 7.85 -12.64 -27.25
CA GLY A 382 8.06 -11.19 -27.36
C GLY A 382 7.30 -10.41 -26.28
N ALA A 383 6.04 -10.78 -26.01
CA ALA A 383 5.25 -10.19 -24.94
C ALA A 383 5.88 -10.44 -23.56
N VAL A 384 6.40 -11.65 -23.27
CA VAL A 384 7.13 -11.94 -22.02
C VAL A 384 8.39 -11.08 -21.88
N LEU A 385 9.16 -10.89 -22.96
CA LEU A 385 10.33 -10.00 -22.92
C LEU A 385 9.94 -8.55 -22.60
N CYS A 386 8.79 -8.07 -23.10
CA CYS A 386 8.27 -6.75 -22.77
C CYS A 386 7.73 -6.65 -21.33
N LEU A 387 7.36 -7.77 -20.67
CA LEU A 387 7.01 -7.76 -19.24
C LEU A 387 8.20 -7.38 -18.35
N ILE A 388 9.41 -7.69 -18.78
CA ILE A 388 10.63 -7.41 -18.00
C ILE A 388 10.73 -5.92 -17.65
N PRO A 389 10.80 -4.99 -18.63
CA PRO A 389 10.83 -3.57 -18.32
C PRO A 389 9.56 -3.08 -17.62
N ILE A 390 8.38 -3.66 -17.89
CA ILE A 390 7.14 -3.27 -17.22
C ILE A 390 7.21 -3.60 -15.73
N CYS A 391 7.61 -4.81 -15.35
CA CYS A 391 7.79 -5.20 -13.96
C CYS A 391 8.88 -4.37 -13.28
N PHE A 392 9.98 -4.11 -13.97
CA PHE A 392 11.12 -3.34 -13.48
C PHE A 392 10.74 -1.90 -13.17
N PHE A 393 10.24 -1.15 -14.15
CA PHE A 393 9.88 0.25 -13.96
C PHE A 393 8.63 0.45 -13.09
N GLY A 394 7.67 -0.48 -13.12
CA GLY A 394 6.46 -0.43 -12.31
C GLY A 394 6.71 -0.41 -10.80
N SER A 395 7.86 -0.87 -10.34
CA SER A 395 8.23 -0.91 -8.92
C SER A 395 9.13 0.24 -8.46
N PHE A 396 9.60 1.12 -9.35
CA PHE A 396 10.53 2.23 -9.03
C PHE A 396 10.01 3.14 -7.92
N GLN A 397 8.72 3.41 -7.90
CA GLN A 397 8.10 4.38 -7.01
C GLN A 397 8.08 3.98 -5.51
N ILE A 398 8.29 2.68 -5.18
CA ILE A 398 7.96 2.18 -3.85
C ILE A 398 8.79 2.80 -2.71
N GLY A 399 10.05 3.06 -2.95
CA GLY A 399 10.93 3.76 -2.00
C GLY A 399 10.86 5.27 -2.14
N ALA A 400 10.75 5.75 -3.38
CA ALA A 400 10.82 7.18 -3.69
C ALA A 400 9.58 7.95 -3.22
N VAL A 401 8.37 7.37 -3.31
CA VAL A 401 7.14 8.05 -2.91
C VAL A 401 7.06 8.31 -1.40
N PRO A 402 7.28 7.32 -0.52
CA PRO A 402 7.35 7.58 0.92
C PRO A 402 8.49 8.55 1.30
N ALA A 403 9.64 8.46 0.63
CA ALA A 403 10.75 9.39 0.86
C ALA A 403 10.37 10.83 0.48
N ALA A 404 9.74 11.04 -0.67
CA ALA A 404 9.24 12.34 -1.10
C ALA A 404 8.25 12.95 -0.08
N LEU A 405 7.31 12.15 0.43
CA LEU A 405 6.37 12.61 1.46
C LEU A 405 7.06 13.04 2.75
N GLN A 406 8.12 12.32 3.16
CA GLN A 406 8.89 12.69 4.35
C GLN A 406 9.65 14.01 4.20
N GLU A 407 9.93 14.47 2.97
CA GLU A 407 10.59 15.74 2.69
C GLU A 407 9.66 16.95 2.73
N ILE A 408 8.35 16.75 2.46
CA ILE A 408 7.36 17.82 2.34
C ILE A 408 6.31 17.82 3.46
N VAL A 409 6.48 16.96 4.48
CA VAL A 409 5.53 16.85 5.59
C VAL A 409 6.30 16.88 6.92
N PRO A 410 5.87 17.73 7.90
CA PRO A 410 6.44 17.74 9.24
C PRO A 410 6.45 16.36 9.89
N ASN A 411 7.44 16.08 10.74
CA ASN A 411 7.64 14.77 11.37
C ASN A 411 6.38 14.19 12.01
N GLN A 412 5.60 15.03 12.71
CA GLN A 412 4.40 14.64 13.44
C GLN A 412 3.23 14.23 12.53
N MET A 413 3.24 14.66 11.26
CA MET A 413 2.18 14.38 10.27
C MET A 413 2.57 13.31 9.24
N ARG A 414 3.80 12.80 9.25
CA ARG A 414 4.33 11.84 8.25
C ARG A 414 3.52 10.56 8.17
N ALA A 415 3.12 10.02 9.32
CA ALA A 415 2.30 8.81 9.36
C ALA A 415 0.94 9.02 8.68
N GLN A 416 0.31 10.19 8.89
CA GLN A 416 -0.96 10.55 8.27
C GLN A 416 -0.81 10.74 6.75
N ALA A 417 0.28 11.36 6.30
CA ALA A 417 0.57 11.53 4.86
C ALA A 417 0.79 10.18 4.14
N ILE A 418 1.52 9.25 4.78
CA ILE A 418 1.69 7.89 4.27
C ILE A 418 0.36 7.13 4.25
N ALA A 419 -0.47 7.30 5.28
CA ALA A 419 -1.80 6.67 5.33
C ALA A 419 -2.71 7.16 4.19
N VAL A 420 -2.71 8.48 3.90
CA VAL A 420 -3.44 9.04 2.74
C VAL A 420 -2.88 8.52 1.43
N ASN A 421 -1.56 8.39 1.30
CA ASN A 421 -0.97 7.78 0.10
C ASN A 421 -1.44 6.33 -0.09
N LEU A 422 -1.42 5.52 0.97
CA LEU A 422 -1.92 4.15 0.91
C LEU A 422 -3.41 4.08 0.59
N PHE A 423 -4.20 5.02 1.13
CA PHE A 423 -5.62 5.16 0.78
C PHE A 423 -5.80 5.37 -0.72
N ILE A 424 -5.07 6.32 -1.30
CA ILE A 424 -5.13 6.66 -2.73
C ILE A 424 -4.67 5.48 -3.59
N VAL A 425 -3.53 4.86 -3.25
CA VAL A 425 -2.97 3.70 -3.96
C VAL A 425 -3.95 2.52 -3.97
N ASN A 426 -4.59 2.22 -2.85
CA ASN A 426 -5.53 1.10 -2.78
C ASN A 426 -6.86 1.44 -3.47
N LEU A 427 -7.45 2.60 -3.20
CA LEU A 427 -8.77 2.94 -3.73
C LEU A 427 -8.72 3.21 -5.23
N ILE A 428 -7.81 4.08 -5.67
CA ILE A 428 -7.70 4.47 -7.08
C ILE A 428 -6.86 3.44 -7.85
N GLY A 429 -5.71 3.05 -7.32
CA GLY A 429 -4.83 2.09 -7.99
C GLY A 429 -5.47 0.71 -8.10
N ALA A 430 -5.61 0.02 -6.97
CA ALA A 430 -6.11 -1.35 -6.95
C ALA A 430 -7.63 -1.44 -7.21
N GLY A 431 -8.42 -0.44 -6.77
CA GLY A 431 -9.86 -0.42 -6.96
C GLY A 431 -10.27 -0.09 -8.39
N LEU A 432 -9.84 1.04 -8.93
CA LEU A 432 -10.27 1.52 -10.24
C LEU A 432 -9.40 1.04 -11.40
N GLY A 433 -8.14 0.66 -11.16
CA GLY A 433 -7.22 0.26 -12.23
C GLY A 433 -7.76 -0.86 -13.12
N PRO A 434 -8.14 -2.02 -12.58
CA PRO A 434 -8.75 -3.09 -13.38
C PRO A 434 -10.06 -2.69 -14.05
N PHE A 435 -10.86 -1.86 -13.38
CA PHE A 435 -12.19 -1.43 -13.80
C PHE A 435 -12.16 -0.57 -15.07
N VAL A 436 -11.21 0.37 -15.17
CA VAL A 436 -11.08 1.25 -16.35
C VAL A 436 -10.82 0.45 -17.63
N VAL A 437 -9.97 -0.57 -17.58
CA VAL A 437 -9.72 -1.46 -18.73
C VAL A 437 -10.98 -2.25 -19.10
N ALA A 438 -11.65 -2.81 -18.09
CA ALA A 438 -12.85 -3.61 -18.30
C ALA A 438 -14.00 -2.81 -18.94
N ILE A 439 -14.22 -1.57 -18.50
CA ILE A 439 -15.25 -0.71 -19.12
C ILE A 439 -15.00 -0.54 -20.63
N VAL A 440 -13.76 -0.30 -21.00
CA VAL A 440 -13.40 -0.12 -22.42
C VAL A 440 -13.60 -1.43 -23.19
N THR A 441 -13.24 -2.57 -22.61
CA THR A 441 -13.44 -3.88 -23.23
C THR A 441 -14.93 -4.20 -23.41
N ASP A 442 -15.75 -4.07 -22.35
CA ASP A 442 -17.15 -4.51 -22.36
C ASP A 442 -18.10 -3.53 -23.07
N TYR A 443 -17.88 -2.21 -22.95
CA TYR A 443 -18.82 -1.19 -23.44
C TYR A 443 -18.38 -0.51 -24.74
N LEU A 444 -17.08 -0.28 -24.94
CA LEU A 444 -16.58 0.37 -26.16
C LEU A 444 -16.36 -0.67 -27.26
N PHE A 445 -15.58 -1.70 -27.00
CA PHE A 445 -15.25 -2.73 -27.98
C PHE A 445 -16.30 -3.84 -28.04
N LYS A 446 -16.98 -4.13 -26.93
CA LYS A 446 -17.99 -5.20 -26.79
C LYS A 446 -17.47 -6.58 -27.18
N ASP A 447 -16.17 -6.79 -27.07
CA ASP A 447 -15.48 -8.03 -27.42
C ASP A 447 -14.37 -8.31 -26.41
N ALA A 448 -14.42 -9.47 -25.77
CA ALA A 448 -13.42 -9.92 -24.81
C ALA A 448 -12.01 -10.10 -25.44
N GLN A 449 -11.96 -10.37 -26.75
CA GLN A 449 -10.69 -10.48 -27.52
C GLN A 449 -10.07 -9.10 -27.79
N ALA A 450 -10.82 -8.02 -27.65
CA ALA A 450 -10.30 -6.66 -27.79
C ALA A 450 -9.54 -6.14 -26.58
N LEU A 451 -9.26 -6.98 -25.57
CA LEU A 451 -8.46 -6.63 -24.39
C LEU A 451 -7.12 -5.94 -24.73
N PRO A 452 -6.35 -6.34 -25.77
CA PRO A 452 -5.14 -5.62 -26.20
C PRO A 452 -5.42 -4.16 -26.55
N TYR A 453 -6.47 -3.89 -27.31
CA TYR A 453 -6.85 -2.54 -27.71
C TYR A 453 -7.34 -1.70 -26.53
N SER A 454 -8.02 -2.32 -25.57
CA SER A 454 -8.44 -1.67 -24.31
C SER A 454 -7.23 -1.23 -23.48
N LEU A 455 -6.21 -2.08 -23.37
CA LEU A 455 -4.94 -1.76 -22.69
C LEU A 455 -4.21 -0.62 -23.44
N LEU A 456 -4.15 -0.68 -24.78
CA LEU A 456 -3.47 0.33 -25.60
C LEU A 456 -4.16 1.69 -25.54
N LEU A 457 -5.49 1.72 -25.52
CA LEU A 457 -6.25 2.96 -25.45
C LEU A 457 -6.15 3.63 -24.08
N THR A 458 -6.20 2.85 -23.00
CA THR A 458 -6.30 3.39 -21.64
C THR A 458 -4.94 3.70 -21.02
N MET A 459 -3.99 2.75 -21.06
CA MET A 459 -2.78 2.81 -20.26
C MET A 459 -1.79 3.91 -20.66
N PRO A 460 -1.42 4.08 -21.96
CA PRO A 460 -0.47 5.11 -22.36
C PRO A 460 -0.97 6.52 -22.09
N GLY A 461 -2.26 6.78 -22.33
CA GLY A 461 -2.88 8.09 -22.06
C GLY A 461 -2.84 8.46 -20.57
N VAL A 462 -3.15 7.51 -19.70
CA VAL A 462 -3.11 7.70 -18.26
C VAL A 462 -1.67 7.87 -17.75
N LEU A 463 -0.68 7.15 -18.32
CA LEU A 463 0.74 7.33 -17.99
C LEU A 463 1.25 8.72 -18.42
N CYS A 464 0.85 9.18 -19.61
CA CYS A 464 1.16 10.54 -20.08
C CYS A 464 0.60 11.58 -19.10
N LEU A 465 -0.67 11.46 -18.72
CA LEU A 465 -1.30 12.36 -17.75
C LEU A 465 -0.60 12.30 -16.39
N SER A 466 -0.21 11.10 -15.92
CA SER A 466 0.56 10.92 -14.69
C SER A 466 1.90 11.67 -14.76
N ALA A 467 2.67 11.46 -15.83
CA ALA A 467 3.97 12.10 -16.02
C ALA A 467 3.85 13.63 -16.07
N VAL A 468 2.87 14.16 -16.83
CA VAL A 468 2.60 15.61 -16.91
C VAL A 468 2.19 16.17 -15.54
N THR A 469 1.32 15.46 -14.82
CA THR A 469 0.86 15.88 -13.50
C THR A 469 2.03 15.92 -12.51
N LEU A 470 2.87 14.87 -12.46
CA LEU A 470 4.07 14.84 -11.62
C LEU A 470 5.07 15.94 -12.00
N TYR A 471 5.31 16.15 -13.28
CA TYR A 471 6.20 17.21 -13.78
C TYR A 471 5.73 18.60 -13.34
N ALA A 472 4.44 18.91 -13.55
CA ALA A 472 3.85 20.17 -13.12
C ALA A 472 3.95 20.37 -11.58
N GLY A 473 3.90 19.26 -10.82
CA GLY A 473 4.03 19.25 -9.37
C GLY A 473 5.44 19.54 -8.85
N LEU A 474 6.50 19.33 -9.65
CA LEU A 474 7.90 19.50 -9.20
C LEU A 474 8.20 20.92 -8.70
N LYS A 475 7.61 21.95 -9.32
CA LYS A 475 7.76 23.34 -8.88
C LYS A 475 7.25 23.52 -7.46
N TYR A 476 6.01 23.13 -7.20
CA TYR A 476 5.35 23.27 -5.88
C TYR A 476 6.03 22.40 -4.82
N PHE A 477 6.53 21.23 -5.21
CA PHE A 477 7.31 20.36 -4.32
C PHE A 477 8.59 21.06 -3.81
N ARG A 478 9.36 21.67 -4.72
CA ARG A 478 10.59 22.40 -4.38
C ARG A 478 10.30 23.59 -3.49
N GLU A 479 9.27 24.38 -3.81
CA GLU A 479 8.84 25.53 -3.01
C GLU A 479 8.50 25.12 -1.57
N LEU A 480 7.70 24.06 -1.40
CA LEU A 480 7.31 23.56 -0.08
C LEU A 480 8.50 23.01 0.70
N LYS A 481 9.39 22.27 0.04
CA LYS A 481 10.61 21.75 0.67
C LYS A 481 11.47 22.86 1.24
N VAL A 482 11.71 23.93 0.47
CA VAL A 482 12.49 25.10 0.92
C VAL A 482 11.81 25.78 2.13
N ILE A 483 10.49 25.92 2.12
CA ILE A 483 9.75 26.49 3.26
C ILE A 483 9.99 25.68 4.53
N LEU A 484 9.95 24.36 4.45
CA LEU A 484 10.17 23.47 5.60
C LEU A 484 11.63 23.44 6.07
N GLU A 485 12.62 23.62 5.18
CA GLU A 485 14.04 23.73 5.54
C GLU A 485 14.32 25.04 6.29
N ILE A 486 13.65 26.14 5.92
CA ILE A 486 13.79 27.45 6.59
C ILE A 486 13.03 27.52 7.92
N HIS A 487 11.85 26.87 7.98
CA HIS A 487 10.97 26.90 9.15
C HIS A 487 10.56 25.49 9.62
N PRO A 488 11.50 24.67 10.14
CA PRO A 488 11.23 23.26 10.47
C PRO A 488 10.16 23.05 11.54
N ASN A 489 9.87 24.06 12.37
CA ASN A 489 8.94 24.00 13.52
C ASN A 489 7.65 24.83 13.35
N ASN A 490 7.44 25.46 12.21
CA ASN A 490 6.25 26.29 11.97
C ASN A 490 5.50 25.78 10.71
N PRO A 491 4.54 24.82 10.88
CA PRO A 491 3.79 24.24 9.76
C PRO A 491 2.76 25.20 9.15
#